data_de63e4c1491b443b2131d6a4ff4e64aa
#
_entry.id   de63e4c1491b443b2131d6a4ff4e64aa
#
_cell.length_a   1.000
_cell.length_b   1.000
_cell.length_c   1.000
_cell.angle_alpha   90.00
_cell.angle_beta   90.00
_cell.angle_gamma   90.00
#
_symmetry.space_group_name_H-M   'P 1'
#
loop_
_entity.id
_entity.type
_entity.pdbx_description
1 polymer ?
#
loop_
_entity_poly.entity_id
_entity_poly.type
_entity_poly.pdbx_seq_one_letter_code
_entity_poly.pdbx_strand_id
1 'polypeptide(L)'
;MTRTNDTEAQPAASAAATTTATATATTAQAAASGNLRGIVAMVAAVGCFSLMDALLKTLSASYPAMQVAALRGWAALPLVALYVLWRGEVRGLLKVRWPLHLLRGVLNVTMLGLFTYALKELGLAEAYTLFFIAPLLITALSTVVLGEKVRAAHWVAIVLGMVGVVVALRPSQDAFFTLGALAVLGAACGYAVSAITGRVLSRTDSSASLVFWTTALLALGAGTLAWPGWVGVDAAHWPLVAGLAVTGFLGQLAITEAFRHGQASVVAPFEYSALAWGLGLDWLIWQTLPASHTWLGAAIVIASGIYLVRREQRITEAHATAEHP
;
A
#
# COMPACT_ATOMS: atom_id res chain seq x y z
N MET A 1 60.17 -38.60 16.88
CA MET A 1 60.29 -37.20 16.44
C MET A 1 59.54 -37.05 15.15
N THR A 2 58.30 -36.63 15.21
CA THR A 2 57.50 -36.25 14.04
C THR A 2 56.58 -35.10 14.49
N ARG A 3 57.00 -33.87 14.19
CA ARG A 3 56.18 -32.65 14.29
C ARG A 3 55.37 -32.60 13.02
N THR A 4 54.06 -32.78 13.12
CA THR A 4 53.07 -32.58 12.06
C THR A 4 52.67 -31.09 12.01
N ASN A 5 52.66 -30.57 10.81
CA ASN A 5 52.29 -29.18 10.39
C ASN A 5 50.82 -28.87 10.74
N ASP A 6 50.61 -27.99 11.71
CA ASP A 6 49.28 -27.39 12.01
C ASP A 6 49.15 -25.94 11.50
N THR A 7 49.91 -25.52 10.46
CA THR A 7 50.00 -24.09 10.10
C THR A 7 49.25 -23.69 8.83
N GLU A 8 48.59 -24.62 8.11
CA GLU A 8 47.94 -24.29 6.82
C GLU A 8 46.42 -24.11 6.86
N ALA A 9 45.73 -24.44 7.96
CA ALA A 9 44.27 -24.41 8.01
C ALA A 9 43.68 -23.02 8.37
N GLN A 10 44.47 -22.11 8.90
CA GLN A 10 44.00 -20.82 9.41
C GLN A 10 43.67 -19.75 8.35
N PRO A 11 44.37 -19.60 7.19
CA PRO A 11 44.04 -18.60 6.19
C PRO A 11 42.77 -18.89 5.41
N ALA A 12 42.42 -20.17 5.17
CA ALA A 12 41.21 -20.52 4.42
C ALA A 12 39.93 -20.26 5.20
N ALA A 13 39.93 -20.50 6.52
CA ALA A 13 38.79 -20.21 7.38
C ALA A 13 38.53 -18.69 7.53
N SER A 14 39.60 -17.87 7.59
CA SER A 14 39.51 -16.43 7.65
C SER A 14 38.97 -15.84 6.34
N ALA A 15 39.42 -16.32 5.18
CA ALA A 15 38.94 -15.89 3.87
C ALA A 15 37.46 -16.26 3.66
N ALA A 16 37.02 -17.46 4.06
CA ALA A 16 35.64 -17.88 3.98
C ALA A 16 34.73 -17.03 4.90
N ALA A 17 35.17 -16.72 6.12
CA ALA A 17 34.41 -15.86 7.04
C ALA A 17 34.26 -14.43 6.50
N THR A 18 35.32 -13.87 5.92
CA THR A 18 35.30 -12.52 5.29
C THR A 18 34.37 -12.50 4.10
N THR A 19 34.41 -13.51 3.21
CA THR A 19 33.54 -13.61 2.03
C THR A 19 32.08 -13.72 2.44
N THR A 20 31.77 -14.51 3.49
CA THR A 20 30.41 -14.66 4.00
C THR A 20 29.91 -13.36 4.65
N ALA A 21 30.75 -12.64 5.39
CA ALA A 21 30.41 -11.36 6.00
C ALA A 21 30.12 -10.29 4.93
N THR A 22 30.97 -10.19 3.90
CA THR A 22 30.77 -9.25 2.78
C THR A 22 29.49 -9.57 2.01
N ALA A 23 29.20 -10.82 1.69
CA ALA A 23 27.96 -11.21 1.01
C ALA A 23 26.71 -10.87 1.84
N THR A 24 26.79 -11.05 3.18
CA THR A 24 25.69 -10.70 4.09
C THR A 24 25.48 -9.19 4.17
N ALA A 25 26.55 -8.40 4.19
CA ALA A 25 26.51 -6.94 4.21
C ALA A 25 25.89 -6.38 2.91
N THR A 26 26.35 -6.88 1.76
CA THR A 26 25.83 -6.47 0.44
C THR A 26 24.33 -6.78 0.29
N THR A 27 23.86 -7.93 0.78
CA THR A 27 22.43 -8.28 0.76
C THR A 27 21.60 -7.39 1.69
N ALA A 28 22.12 -7.04 2.87
CA ALA A 28 21.46 -6.14 3.81
C ALA A 28 21.34 -4.71 3.26
N GLN A 29 22.39 -4.21 2.60
CA GLN A 29 22.38 -2.88 1.96
C GLN A 29 21.41 -2.83 0.79
N ALA A 30 21.38 -3.87 -0.06
CA ALA A 30 20.40 -3.97 -1.14
C ALA A 30 18.96 -4.00 -0.61
N ALA A 31 18.71 -4.71 0.49
CA ALA A 31 17.40 -4.75 1.13
C ALA A 31 17.00 -3.38 1.73
N ALA A 32 17.94 -2.66 2.36
CA ALA A 32 17.68 -1.35 2.95
C ALA A 32 17.42 -0.29 1.88
N SER A 33 18.18 -0.28 0.77
CA SER A 33 17.93 0.60 -0.37
C SER A 33 16.60 0.29 -1.05
N GLY A 34 16.21 -0.99 -1.13
CA GLY A 34 14.90 -1.43 -1.59
C GLY A 34 13.76 -0.91 -0.69
N ASN A 35 13.93 -0.96 0.62
CA ASN A 35 12.95 -0.44 1.57
C ASN A 35 12.73 1.07 1.41
N LEU A 36 13.79 1.87 1.24
CA LEU A 36 13.63 3.32 1.02
C LEU A 36 12.88 3.63 -0.28
N ARG A 37 13.19 2.91 -1.38
CA ARG A 37 12.41 3.01 -2.63
C ARG A 37 10.95 2.64 -2.41
N GLY A 38 10.72 1.56 -1.67
CA GLY A 38 9.36 1.12 -1.30
C GLY A 38 8.60 2.17 -0.50
N ILE A 39 9.25 2.82 0.48
CA ILE A 39 8.67 3.90 1.28
C ILE A 39 8.28 5.10 0.39
N VAL A 40 9.19 5.58 -0.45
CA VAL A 40 8.90 6.70 -1.36
C VAL A 40 7.75 6.36 -2.30
N ALA A 41 7.76 5.16 -2.87
CA ALA A 41 6.68 4.70 -3.73
C ALA A 41 5.35 4.59 -2.97
N MET A 42 5.34 4.14 -1.71
CA MET A 42 4.13 4.06 -0.87
C MET A 42 3.57 5.46 -0.58
N VAL A 43 4.41 6.42 -0.15
CA VAL A 43 3.96 7.80 0.11
C VAL A 43 3.39 8.45 -1.15
N ALA A 44 4.02 8.23 -2.30
CA ALA A 44 3.52 8.70 -3.60
C ALA A 44 2.19 8.01 -3.98
N ALA A 45 2.08 6.69 -3.77
CA ALA A 45 0.85 5.94 -4.01
C ALA A 45 -0.31 6.48 -3.19
N VAL A 46 -0.07 6.69 -1.90
CA VAL A 46 -1.07 7.23 -0.97
C VAL A 46 -1.47 8.66 -1.36
N GLY A 47 -0.53 9.50 -1.78
CA GLY A 47 -0.83 10.84 -2.32
C GLY A 47 -1.72 10.79 -3.56
N CYS A 48 -1.41 9.91 -4.52
CA CYS A 48 -2.25 9.69 -5.70
C CYS A 48 -3.64 9.19 -5.32
N PHE A 49 -3.74 8.23 -4.38
CA PHE A 49 -5.04 7.72 -3.93
C PHE A 49 -5.83 8.76 -3.14
N SER A 50 -5.19 9.58 -2.31
CA SER A 50 -5.87 10.68 -1.61
C SER A 50 -6.45 11.71 -2.58
N LEU A 51 -5.71 12.07 -3.63
CA LEU A 51 -6.23 12.93 -4.70
C LEU A 51 -7.37 12.25 -5.46
N MET A 52 -7.24 10.96 -5.74
CA MET A 52 -8.29 10.18 -6.35
C MET A 52 -9.55 10.15 -5.46
N ASP A 53 -9.41 10.00 -4.14
CA ASP A 53 -10.53 9.99 -3.20
C ASP A 53 -11.25 11.34 -3.16
N ALA A 54 -10.53 12.46 -3.31
CA ALA A 54 -11.14 13.78 -3.47
C ALA A 54 -11.98 13.87 -4.75
N LEU A 55 -11.50 13.32 -5.87
CA LEU A 55 -12.26 13.23 -7.12
C LEU A 55 -13.47 12.30 -6.99
N LEU A 56 -13.30 11.16 -6.32
CA LEU A 56 -14.38 10.21 -6.01
C LEU A 56 -15.49 10.87 -5.18
N LYS A 57 -15.11 11.63 -4.15
CA LYS A 57 -16.05 12.39 -3.30
C LYS A 57 -16.88 13.35 -4.14
N THR A 58 -16.26 14.06 -5.07
CA THR A 58 -16.96 14.99 -5.96
C THR A 58 -17.94 14.28 -6.89
N LEU A 59 -17.51 13.16 -7.53
CA LEU A 59 -18.36 12.41 -8.45
C LEU A 59 -19.48 11.64 -7.72
N SER A 60 -19.27 11.21 -6.48
CA SER A 60 -20.26 10.48 -5.68
C SER A 60 -21.48 11.34 -5.31
N ALA A 61 -21.40 12.65 -5.47
CA ALA A 61 -22.57 13.53 -5.35
C ALA A 61 -23.57 13.36 -6.52
N SER A 62 -23.10 12.89 -7.68
CA SER A 62 -23.91 12.78 -8.90
C SER A 62 -24.14 11.34 -9.37
N TYR A 63 -23.31 10.37 -8.91
CA TYR A 63 -23.34 9.00 -9.40
C TYR A 63 -23.30 7.97 -8.26
N PRO A 64 -23.91 6.79 -8.45
CA PRO A 64 -23.80 5.68 -7.48
C PRO A 64 -22.35 5.28 -7.22
N ALA A 65 -22.00 4.98 -5.97
CA ALA A 65 -20.64 4.66 -5.56
C ALA A 65 -20.00 3.51 -6.37
N MET A 66 -20.76 2.47 -6.69
CA MET A 66 -20.29 1.35 -7.52
C MET A 66 -19.98 1.77 -8.95
N GLN A 67 -20.78 2.70 -9.51
CA GLN A 67 -20.51 3.26 -10.84
C GLN A 67 -19.22 4.10 -10.85
N VAL A 68 -19.00 4.91 -9.81
CA VAL A 68 -17.77 5.72 -9.70
C VAL A 68 -16.54 4.81 -9.59
N ALA A 69 -16.64 3.71 -8.85
CA ALA A 69 -15.59 2.70 -8.77
C ALA A 69 -15.34 1.98 -10.11
N ALA A 70 -16.41 1.67 -10.86
CA ALA A 70 -16.30 1.10 -12.20
C ALA A 70 -15.65 2.09 -13.19
N LEU A 71 -16.07 3.36 -13.16
CA LEU A 71 -15.49 4.45 -13.96
C LEU A 71 -13.99 4.61 -13.70
N ARG A 72 -13.58 4.58 -12.42
CA ARG A 72 -12.16 4.57 -12.05
C ARG A 72 -11.40 3.45 -12.75
N GLY A 73 -11.93 2.21 -12.69
CA GLY A 73 -11.29 1.07 -13.32
C GLY A 73 -11.26 1.18 -14.85
N TRP A 74 -12.40 1.46 -15.47
CA TRP A 74 -12.52 1.53 -16.93
C TRP A 74 -11.73 2.67 -17.55
N ALA A 75 -11.75 3.85 -16.91
CA ALA A 75 -11.00 4.99 -17.40
C ALA A 75 -9.48 4.82 -17.26
N ALA A 76 -9.01 4.08 -16.25
CA ALA A 76 -7.60 3.77 -16.07
C ALA A 76 -7.10 2.68 -17.04
N LEU A 77 -7.95 1.77 -17.52
CA LEU A 77 -7.55 0.67 -18.40
C LEU A 77 -6.78 1.09 -19.67
N PRO A 78 -7.17 2.15 -20.42
CA PRO A 78 -6.40 2.62 -21.57
C PRO A 78 -4.97 3.04 -21.19
N LEU A 79 -4.79 3.73 -20.07
CA LEU A 79 -3.47 4.14 -19.57
C LEU A 79 -2.63 2.93 -19.17
N VAL A 80 -3.25 1.97 -18.51
CA VAL A 80 -2.60 0.69 -18.12
C VAL A 80 -2.23 -0.11 -19.36
N ALA A 81 -3.10 -0.19 -20.36
CA ALA A 81 -2.82 -0.88 -21.63
C ALA A 81 -1.65 -0.20 -22.38
N LEU A 82 -1.63 1.12 -22.44
CA LEU A 82 -0.52 1.89 -23.01
C LEU A 82 0.80 1.62 -22.27
N TYR A 83 0.76 1.58 -20.94
CA TYR A 83 1.93 1.23 -20.12
C TYR A 83 2.45 -0.18 -20.41
N VAL A 84 1.55 -1.18 -20.52
CA VAL A 84 1.92 -2.56 -20.88
C VAL A 84 2.54 -2.63 -22.28
N LEU A 85 1.97 -1.92 -23.25
CA LEU A 85 2.51 -1.82 -24.62
C LEU A 85 3.90 -1.17 -24.64
N TRP A 86 4.05 -0.07 -23.91
CA TRP A 86 5.34 0.64 -23.81
C TRP A 86 6.43 -0.22 -23.18
N ARG A 87 6.07 -1.04 -22.19
CA ARG A 87 6.97 -1.99 -21.53
C ARG A 87 7.28 -3.23 -22.39
N GLY A 88 6.53 -3.44 -23.47
CA GLY A 88 6.67 -4.64 -24.31
C GLY A 88 6.23 -5.94 -23.62
N GLU A 89 5.43 -5.84 -22.54
CA GLU A 89 5.10 -6.97 -21.66
C GLU A 89 3.76 -7.66 -22.00
N VAL A 90 3.19 -7.42 -23.19
CA VAL A 90 1.88 -7.98 -23.60
C VAL A 90 1.83 -9.51 -23.49
N ARG A 91 2.91 -10.19 -23.90
CA ARG A 91 2.98 -11.67 -23.81
C ARG A 91 3.05 -12.15 -22.36
N GLY A 92 3.55 -11.33 -21.45
CA GLY A 92 3.61 -11.60 -20.01
C GLY A 92 2.25 -11.59 -19.34
N LEU A 93 1.24 -10.87 -19.89
CA LEU A 93 -0.10 -10.79 -19.30
C LEU A 93 -0.80 -12.16 -19.19
N LEU A 94 -0.55 -13.07 -20.10
CA LEU A 94 -1.17 -14.41 -20.10
C LEU A 94 -0.38 -15.43 -19.28
N LYS A 95 0.90 -15.15 -19.01
CA LYS A 95 1.79 -16.03 -18.26
C LYS A 95 1.87 -15.58 -16.80
N VAL A 96 0.74 -15.59 -16.11
CA VAL A 96 0.60 -15.11 -14.74
C VAL A 96 0.04 -16.19 -13.82
N ARG A 97 0.19 -16.02 -12.51
CA ARG A 97 -0.36 -16.92 -11.51
C ARG A 97 -1.85 -16.62 -11.30
N TRP A 98 -2.69 -17.07 -12.23
CA TRP A 98 -4.13 -16.81 -12.28
C TRP A 98 -4.88 -16.95 -10.97
N PRO A 99 -4.68 -18.02 -10.16
CA PRO A 99 -5.42 -18.17 -8.90
C PRO A 99 -5.21 -16.99 -7.96
N LEU A 100 -4.00 -16.43 -7.91
CA LEU A 100 -3.67 -15.30 -7.03
C LEU A 100 -4.20 -13.97 -7.58
N HIS A 101 -4.21 -13.78 -8.91
CA HIS A 101 -4.82 -12.60 -9.53
C HIS A 101 -6.34 -12.60 -9.33
N LEU A 102 -7.00 -13.74 -9.53
CA LEU A 102 -8.44 -13.90 -9.30
C LEU A 102 -8.79 -13.68 -7.82
N LEU A 103 -8.00 -14.25 -6.90
CA LEU A 103 -8.16 -14.01 -5.46
C LEU A 103 -8.10 -12.49 -5.16
N ARG A 104 -7.10 -11.77 -5.69
CA ARG A 104 -7.00 -10.31 -5.51
C ARG A 104 -8.19 -9.57 -6.12
N GLY A 105 -8.64 -9.98 -7.30
CA GLY A 105 -9.82 -9.40 -7.94
C GLY A 105 -11.07 -9.55 -7.08
N VAL A 106 -11.34 -10.76 -6.60
CA VAL A 106 -12.48 -11.05 -5.70
C VAL A 106 -12.34 -10.26 -4.40
N LEU A 107 -11.18 -10.26 -3.77
CA LEU A 107 -10.94 -9.51 -2.53
C LEU A 107 -11.17 -8.01 -2.72
N ASN A 108 -10.69 -7.41 -3.82
CA ASN A 108 -10.85 -5.99 -4.09
C ASN A 108 -12.33 -5.62 -4.32
N VAL A 109 -13.11 -6.43 -5.03
CA VAL A 109 -14.53 -6.21 -5.25
C VAL A 109 -15.31 -6.40 -3.94
N THR A 110 -15.01 -7.46 -3.18
CA THR A 110 -15.64 -7.72 -1.88
C THR A 110 -15.35 -6.60 -0.88
N MET A 111 -14.08 -6.15 -0.80
CA MET A 111 -13.66 -5.03 0.03
C MET A 111 -14.47 -3.77 -0.30
N LEU A 112 -14.62 -3.47 -1.60
CA LEU A 112 -15.42 -2.32 -2.05
C LEU A 112 -16.87 -2.44 -1.62
N GLY A 113 -17.48 -3.63 -1.76
CA GLY A 113 -18.86 -3.91 -1.34
C GLY A 113 -19.04 -3.76 0.17
N LEU A 114 -18.14 -4.36 0.96
CA LEU A 114 -18.16 -4.26 2.42
C LEU A 114 -17.98 -2.83 2.91
N PHE A 115 -17.04 -2.09 2.33
CA PHE A 115 -16.80 -0.69 2.69
C PHE A 115 -18.01 0.19 2.34
N THR A 116 -18.58 0.01 1.15
CA THR A 116 -19.80 0.73 0.74
C THR A 116 -20.99 0.41 1.64
N TYR A 117 -21.15 -0.86 2.06
CA TYR A 117 -22.17 -1.25 3.03
C TYR A 117 -21.97 -0.54 4.37
N ALA A 118 -20.73 -0.53 4.87
CA ALA A 118 -20.39 0.09 6.15
C ALA A 118 -20.71 1.60 6.18
N LEU A 119 -20.53 2.31 5.07
CA LEU A 119 -20.83 3.75 4.96
C LEU A 119 -22.34 4.07 5.06
N LYS A 120 -23.22 3.06 5.05
CA LYS A 120 -24.65 3.26 5.34
C LYS A 120 -24.95 3.39 6.83
N GLU A 121 -24.08 2.82 7.68
CA GLU A 121 -24.23 2.78 9.14
C GLU A 121 -23.22 3.68 9.86
N LEU A 122 -22.04 3.86 9.29
CA LEU A 122 -20.92 4.57 9.88
C LEU A 122 -20.63 5.88 9.15
N GLY A 123 -20.22 6.87 9.89
CA GLY A 123 -19.62 8.06 9.32
C GLY A 123 -18.28 7.72 8.64
N LEU A 124 -17.88 8.56 7.67
CA LEU A 124 -16.66 8.34 6.89
C LEU A 124 -15.42 8.28 7.78
N ALA A 125 -15.32 9.17 8.79
CA ALA A 125 -14.22 9.20 9.73
C ALA A 125 -14.12 7.90 10.57
N GLU A 126 -15.27 7.36 10.98
CA GLU A 126 -15.34 6.10 11.73
C GLU A 126 -14.92 4.92 10.87
N ALA A 127 -15.42 4.84 9.64
CA ALA A 127 -15.04 3.81 8.68
C ALA A 127 -13.53 3.84 8.38
N TYR A 128 -12.96 5.02 8.11
CA TYR A 128 -11.51 5.14 7.89
C TYR A 128 -10.69 4.79 9.13
N THR A 129 -11.13 5.19 10.34
CA THR A 129 -10.42 4.84 11.57
C THR A 129 -10.31 3.33 11.72
N LEU A 130 -11.41 2.60 11.49
CA LEU A 130 -11.42 1.14 11.55
C LEU A 130 -10.60 0.51 10.42
N PHE A 131 -10.67 1.06 9.20
CA PHE A 131 -9.91 0.56 8.06
C PHE A 131 -8.39 0.69 8.25
N PHE A 132 -7.93 1.71 8.97
CA PHE A 132 -6.52 1.91 9.28
C PHE A 132 -5.91 0.83 10.20
N ILE A 133 -6.66 -0.21 10.61
CA ILE A 133 -6.09 -1.43 11.15
C ILE A 133 -5.31 -2.24 10.08
N ALA A 134 -5.53 -1.96 8.80
CA ALA A 134 -4.93 -2.69 7.69
C ALA A 134 -3.38 -2.74 7.72
N PRO A 135 -2.62 -1.67 8.00
CA PRO A 135 -1.17 -1.75 8.12
C PRO A 135 -0.69 -2.71 9.22
N LEU A 136 -1.44 -2.80 10.33
CA LEU A 136 -1.18 -3.78 11.38
C LEU A 136 -1.36 -5.20 10.85
N LEU A 137 -2.46 -5.46 10.15
CA LEU A 137 -2.77 -6.77 9.56
C LEU A 137 -1.76 -7.15 8.47
N ILE A 138 -1.37 -6.22 7.60
CA ILE A 138 -0.33 -6.43 6.58
C ILE A 138 0.98 -6.83 7.25
N THR A 139 1.40 -6.12 8.30
CA THR A 139 2.63 -6.42 9.02
C THR A 139 2.55 -7.77 9.71
N ALA A 140 1.44 -8.10 10.36
CA ALA A 140 1.25 -9.41 10.98
C ALA A 140 1.27 -10.55 9.94
N LEU A 141 0.55 -10.39 8.83
CA LEU A 141 0.54 -11.36 7.74
C LEU A 141 1.91 -11.50 7.06
N SER A 142 2.69 -10.43 6.96
CA SER A 142 4.02 -10.49 6.37
C SER A 142 4.97 -11.40 7.15
N THR A 143 4.83 -11.47 8.47
CA THR A 143 5.64 -12.39 9.30
C THR A 143 5.31 -13.85 9.01
N VAL A 144 4.02 -14.17 8.86
CA VAL A 144 3.55 -15.56 8.69
C VAL A 144 3.70 -16.02 7.24
N VAL A 145 3.29 -15.18 6.26
CA VAL A 145 3.23 -15.59 4.85
C VAL A 145 4.54 -15.37 4.11
N LEU A 146 5.23 -14.26 4.42
CA LEU A 146 6.46 -13.87 3.72
C LEU A 146 7.73 -14.24 4.51
N GLY A 147 7.60 -14.61 5.79
CA GLY A 147 8.74 -14.88 6.68
C GLY A 147 9.53 -13.61 7.01
N GLU A 148 8.93 -12.42 6.91
CA GLU A 148 9.61 -11.16 7.21
C GLU A 148 9.91 -11.05 8.71
N LYS A 149 11.15 -10.69 9.05
CA LYS A 149 11.56 -10.45 10.44
C LYS A 149 11.19 -9.00 10.82
N VAL A 150 10.04 -8.84 11.45
CA VAL A 150 9.55 -7.53 11.89
C VAL A 150 10.26 -7.09 13.16
N ARG A 151 10.94 -5.95 13.11
CA ARG A 151 11.62 -5.36 14.28
C ARG A 151 10.61 -4.61 15.16
N ALA A 152 10.89 -4.50 16.45
CA ALA A 152 10.05 -3.75 17.39
C ALA A 152 9.74 -2.31 16.93
N ALA A 153 10.66 -1.68 16.19
CA ALA A 153 10.43 -0.34 15.65
C ALA A 153 9.24 -0.24 14.69
N HIS A 154 9.00 -1.26 13.88
CA HIS A 154 7.86 -1.29 12.96
C HIS A 154 6.54 -1.37 13.74
N TRP A 155 6.50 -2.23 14.78
CA TRP A 155 5.35 -2.32 15.66
C TRP A 155 5.07 -1.00 16.39
N VAL A 156 6.12 -0.34 16.91
CA VAL A 156 6.00 0.97 17.55
C VAL A 156 5.47 2.01 16.56
N ALA A 157 6.00 2.06 15.34
CA ALA A 157 5.53 3.00 14.32
C ALA A 157 4.06 2.76 13.95
N ILE A 158 3.63 1.50 13.82
CA ILE A 158 2.24 1.14 13.52
C ILE A 158 1.31 1.56 14.67
N VAL A 159 1.67 1.26 15.91
CA VAL A 159 0.86 1.63 17.07
C VAL A 159 0.77 3.16 17.21
N LEU A 160 1.88 3.87 17.05
CA LEU A 160 1.87 5.34 17.07
C LEU A 160 1.06 5.93 15.92
N GLY A 161 1.18 5.37 14.72
CA GLY A 161 0.36 5.77 13.57
C GLY A 161 -1.13 5.59 13.84
N MET A 162 -1.53 4.45 14.40
CA MET A 162 -2.92 4.17 14.78
C MET A 162 -3.41 5.15 15.86
N VAL A 163 -2.60 5.42 16.89
CA VAL A 163 -2.93 6.42 17.92
C VAL A 163 -3.15 7.79 17.28
N GLY A 164 -2.27 8.19 16.36
CA GLY A 164 -2.41 9.45 15.63
C GLY A 164 -3.73 9.53 14.84
N VAL A 165 -4.13 8.44 14.16
CA VAL A 165 -5.40 8.35 13.44
C VAL A 165 -6.60 8.48 14.41
N VAL A 166 -6.60 7.75 15.51
CA VAL A 166 -7.68 7.82 16.51
C VAL A 166 -7.80 9.22 17.09
N VAL A 167 -6.69 9.88 17.41
CA VAL A 167 -6.66 11.26 17.90
C VAL A 167 -7.21 12.24 16.86
N ALA A 168 -6.86 12.04 15.58
CA ALA A 168 -7.29 12.92 14.50
C ALA A 168 -8.79 12.79 14.18
N LEU A 169 -9.29 11.57 14.11
CA LEU A 169 -10.63 11.27 13.60
C LEU A 169 -11.70 11.21 14.71
N ARG A 170 -11.29 10.96 15.95
CA ARG A 170 -12.18 10.91 17.13
C ARG A 170 -13.46 10.09 16.91
N PRO A 171 -13.35 8.79 16.57
CA PRO A 171 -14.53 7.96 16.31
C PRO A 171 -15.41 7.86 17.54
N SER A 172 -16.74 7.76 17.35
CA SER A 172 -17.68 7.49 18.43
C SER A 172 -17.46 6.07 18.99
N GLN A 173 -17.70 5.88 20.28
CA GLN A 173 -17.56 4.55 20.90
C GLN A 173 -18.57 3.54 20.34
N ASP A 174 -19.79 4.00 20.06
CA ASP A 174 -20.87 3.16 19.55
C ASP A 174 -20.59 2.63 18.14
N ALA A 175 -19.77 3.35 17.35
CA ALA A 175 -19.40 2.93 16.00
C ALA A 175 -18.68 1.58 15.96
N PHE A 176 -17.95 1.19 17.03
CA PHE A 176 -17.18 -0.05 17.08
C PHE A 176 -18.02 -1.33 17.20
N PHE A 177 -19.29 -1.22 17.61
CA PHE A 177 -20.16 -2.35 17.90
C PHE A 177 -21.29 -2.53 16.88
N THR A 178 -21.10 -2.10 15.64
CA THR A 178 -22.09 -2.18 14.56
C THR A 178 -21.73 -3.24 13.52
N LEU A 179 -22.72 -3.68 12.72
CA LEU A 179 -22.45 -4.52 11.54
C LEU A 179 -21.60 -3.78 10.52
N GLY A 180 -21.71 -2.45 10.44
CA GLY A 180 -20.85 -1.59 9.65
C GLY A 180 -19.39 -1.70 10.07
N ALA A 181 -19.11 -1.73 11.38
CA ALA A 181 -17.74 -1.94 11.88
C ALA A 181 -17.15 -3.30 11.46
N LEU A 182 -17.94 -4.37 11.59
CA LEU A 182 -17.53 -5.71 11.13
C LEU A 182 -17.27 -5.73 9.62
N ALA A 183 -18.08 -5.03 8.84
CA ALA A 183 -17.87 -4.92 7.40
C ALA A 183 -16.57 -4.18 7.06
N VAL A 184 -16.24 -3.07 7.75
CA VAL A 184 -14.95 -2.37 7.57
C VAL A 184 -13.77 -3.26 7.96
N LEU A 185 -13.87 -3.96 9.10
CA LEU A 185 -12.82 -4.89 9.52
C LEU A 185 -12.63 -6.03 8.51
N GLY A 186 -13.72 -6.57 7.96
CA GLY A 186 -13.68 -7.52 6.86
C GLY A 186 -13.01 -6.96 5.60
N ALA A 187 -13.32 -5.70 5.25
CA ALA A 187 -12.68 -4.99 4.15
C ALA A 187 -11.17 -4.79 4.40
N ALA A 188 -10.77 -4.39 5.61
CA ALA A 188 -9.37 -4.23 5.99
C ALA A 188 -8.59 -5.56 5.95
N CYS A 189 -9.21 -6.66 6.40
CA CYS A 189 -8.64 -8.00 6.27
C CYS A 189 -8.47 -8.39 4.79
N GLY A 190 -9.49 -8.18 3.97
CA GLY A 190 -9.44 -8.43 2.53
C GLY A 190 -8.34 -7.63 1.84
N TYR A 191 -8.19 -6.35 2.20
CA TYR A 191 -7.12 -5.50 1.71
C TYR A 191 -5.75 -6.01 2.11
N ALA A 192 -5.55 -6.37 3.39
CA ALA A 192 -4.28 -6.90 3.88
C ALA A 192 -3.88 -8.19 3.16
N VAL A 193 -4.82 -9.12 2.96
CA VAL A 193 -4.56 -10.35 2.18
C VAL A 193 -4.25 -10.02 0.72
N SER A 194 -4.96 -9.06 0.10
CA SER A 194 -4.69 -8.60 -1.27
C SER A 194 -3.30 -7.98 -1.40
N ALA A 195 -2.87 -7.16 -0.43
CA ALA A 195 -1.54 -6.54 -0.40
C ALA A 195 -0.42 -7.60 -0.30
N ILE A 196 -0.55 -8.54 0.63
CA ILE A 196 0.41 -9.66 0.78
C ILE A 196 0.44 -10.54 -0.47
N THR A 197 -0.73 -10.85 -1.05
CA THR A 197 -0.82 -11.59 -2.31
C THR A 197 -0.11 -10.82 -3.45
N GLY A 198 -0.27 -9.50 -3.50
CA GLY A 198 0.46 -8.62 -4.42
C GLY A 198 1.98 -8.70 -4.22
N ARG A 199 2.44 -8.74 -2.99
CA ARG A 199 3.86 -8.93 -2.65
C ARG A 199 4.39 -10.31 -3.09
N VAL A 200 3.60 -11.36 -2.91
CA VAL A 200 3.95 -12.71 -3.40
C VAL A 200 4.03 -12.74 -4.92
N LEU A 201 3.04 -12.17 -5.60
CA LEU A 201 3.00 -12.09 -7.07
C LEU A 201 4.14 -11.25 -7.65
N SER A 202 4.56 -10.18 -6.97
CA SER A 202 5.65 -9.31 -7.44
C SER A 202 7.01 -10.03 -7.55
N ARG A 203 7.14 -11.24 -6.99
CA ARG A 203 8.36 -12.07 -7.11
C ARG A 203 8.40 -12.84 -8.43
N THR A 204 7.27 -13.08 -9.07
CA THR A 204 7.15 -13.90 -10.29
C THR A 204 6.60 -13.13 -11.47
N ASP A 205 5.69 -12.20 -11.21
CA ASP A 205 4.95 -11.48 -12.22
C ASP A 205 5.49 -10.05 -12.36
N SER A 206 5.35 -9.46 -13.54
CA SER A 206 5.81 -8.09 -13.78
C SER A 206 4.87 -7.06 -13.15
N SER A 207 5.38 -5.87 -12.86
CA SER A 207 4.56 -4.75 -12.37
C SER A 207 3.44 -4.41 -13.36
N ALA A 208 3.68 -4.51 -14.67
CA ALA A 208 2.67 -4.26 -15.68
C ALA A 208 1.53 -5.28 -15.62
N SER A 209 1.83 -6.57 -15.44
CA SER A 209 0.81 -7.61 -15.25
C SER A 209 0.02 -7.41 -13.95
N LEU A 210 0.68 -7.04 -12.86
CA LEU A 210 0.04 -6.77 -11.58
C LEU A 210 -0.94 -5.59 -11.68
N VAL A 211 -0.51 -4.48 -12.26
CA VAL A 211 -1.35 -3.28 -12.44
C VAL A 211 -2.50 -3.57 -13.38
N PHE A 212 -2.23 -4.25 -14.52
CA PHE A 212 -3.25 -4.59 -15.51
C PHE A 212 -4.36 -5.44 -14.90
N TRP A 213 -4.03 -6.59 -14.32
CA TRP A 213 -5.04 -7.51 -13.80
C TRP A 213 -5.78 -6.97 -12.58
N THR A 214 -5.10 -6.22 -11.70
CA THR A 214 -5.78 -5.55 -10.59
C THR A 214 -6.82 -4.56 -11.09
N THR A 215 -6.46 -3.73 -12.08
CA THR A 215 -7.36 -2.72 -12.64
C THR A 215 -8.49 -3.36 -13.47
N ALA A 216 -8.17 -4.34 -14.30
CA ALA A 216 -9.14 -5.02 -15.16
C ALA A 216 -10.17 -5.80 -14.36
N LEU A 217 -9.75 -6.57 -13.36
CA LEU A 217 -10.67 -7.35 -12.51
C LEU A 217 -11.53 -6.44 -11.63
N LEU A 218 -10.98 -5.32 -11.14
CA LEU A 218 -11.79 -4.31 -10.44
C LEU A 218 -12.82 -3.67 -11.37
N ALA A 219 -12.39 -3.26 -12.59
CA ALA A 219 -13.29 -2.65 -13.58
C ALA A 219 -14.44 -3.57 -13.97
N LEU A 220 -14.14 -4.86 -14.19
CA LEU A 220 -15.15 -5.88 -14.52
C LEU A 220 -16.09 -6.12 -13.34
N GLY A 221 -15.55 -6.36 -12.14
CA GLY A 221 -16.35 -6.66 -10.96
C GLY A 221 -17.21 -5.48 -10.51
N ALA A 222 -16.65 -4.28 -10.41
CA ALA A 222 -17.42 -3.09 -10.08
C ALA A 222 -18.41 -2.72 -11.19
N GLY A 223 -18.02 -2.91 -12.47
CA GLY A 223 -18.90 -2.67 -13.61
C GLY A 223 -20.12 -3.56 -13.64
N THR A 224 -19.96 -4.86 -13.37
CA THR A 224 -21.11 -5.79 -13.30
C THR A 224 -22.04 -5.45 -12.14
N LEU A 225 -21.50 -5.07 -10.98
CA LEU A 225 -22.32 -4.65 -9.83
C LEU A 225 -23.01 -3.30 -10.04
N ALA A 226 -22.40 -2.40 -10.81
CA ALA A 226 -22.96 -1.08 -11.10
C ALA A 226 -24.02 -1.11 -12.21
N TRP A 227 -24.00 -2.14 -13.07
CA TRP A 227 -24.82 -2.21 -14.29
C TRP A 227 -26.32 -1.98 -14.06
N PRO A 228 -26.98 -2.59 -13.04
CA PRO A 228 -28.42 -2.41 -12.83
C PRO A 228 -28.84 -0.97 -12.50
N GLY A 229 -27.93 -0.17 -11.94
CA GLY A 229 -28.19 1.23 -11.54
C GLY A 229 -27.34 2.25 -12.30
N TRP A 230 -26.87 1.91 -13.51
CA TRP A 230 -25.98 2.78 -14.28
C TRP A 230 -26.69 4.04 -14.74
N VAL A 231 -26.09 5.19 -14.44
CA VAL A 231 -26.53 6.53 -14.88
C VAL A 231 -25.57 7.03 -15.95
N GLY A 232 -26.10 7.67 -17.00
CA GLY A 232 -25.29 8.29 -18.05
C GLY A 232 -24.32 9.32 -17.47
N VAL A 233 -23.08 9.32 -17.91
CA VAL A 233 -22.05 10.27 -17.45
C VAL A 233 -22.20 11.57 -18.21
N ASP A 234 -22.39 12.67 -17.48
CA ASP A 234 -22.46 14.02 -18.06
C ASP A 234 -21.09 14.40 -18.65
N ALA A 235 -21.13 15.09 -19.80
CA ALA A 235 -19.94 15.59 -20.50
C ALA A 235 -19.09 16.53 -19.60
N ALA A 236 -19.72 17.31 -18.73
CA ALA A 236 -19.05 18.18 -17.78
C ALA A 236 -18.17 17.43 -16.76
N HIS A 237 -18.46 16.17 -16.49
CA HIS A 237 -17.73 15.35 -15.52
C HIS A 237 -16.56 14.54 -16.13
N TRP A 238 -16.39 14.52 -17.46
CA TRP A 238 -15.28 13.82 -18.10
C TRP A 238 -13.88 14.24 -17.62
N PRO A 239 -13.60 15.53 -17.34
CA PRO A 239 -12.31 15.91 -16.75
C PRO A 239 -12.04 15.27 -15.40
N LEU A 240 -13.07 15.11 -14.55
CA LEU A 240 -12.96 14.41 -13.27
C LEU A 240 -12.69 12.91 -13.47
N VAL A 241 -13.37 12.28 -14.44
CA VAL A 241 -13.14 10.87 -14.80
C VAL A 241 -11.72 10.68 -15.34
N ALA A 242 -11.21 11.61 -16.16
CA ALA A 242 -9.82 11.60 -16.62
C ALA A 242 -8.83 11.74 -15.44
N GLY A 243 -9.14 12.62 -14.48
CA GLY A 243 -8.38 12.74 -13.23
C GLY A 243 -8.35 11.43 -12.44
N LEU A 244 -9.50 10.74 -12.32
CA LEU A 244 -9.57 9.40 -11.71
C LEU A 244 -8.70 8.38 -12.43
N ALA A 245 -8.70 8.40 -13.77
CA ALA A 245 -7.89 7.50 -14.57
C ALA A 245 -6.39 7.66 -14.29
N VAL A 246 -5.92 8.91 -14.30
CA VAL A 246 -4.50 9.23 -14.09
C VAL A 246 -4.08 8.93 -12.65
N THR A 247 -4.82 9.44 -11.66
CA THR A 247 -4.48 9.23 -10.25
C THR A 247 -4.60 7.77 -9.84
N GLY A 248 -5.63 7.07 -10.33
CA GLY A 248 -5.82 5.64 -10.11
C GLY A 248 -4.71 4.80 -10.74
N PHE A 249 -4.31 5.09 -11.96
CA PHE A 249 -3.19 4.41 -12.64
C PHE A 249 -1.86 4.66 -11.91
N LEU A 250 -1.51 5.91 -11.63
CA LEU A 250 -0.26 6.26 -10.94
C LEU A 250 -0.22 5.69 -9.53
N GLY A 251 -1.31 5.79 -8.78
CA GLY A 251 -1.43 5.20 -7.45
C GLY A 251 -1.27 3.69 -7.47
N GLN A 252 -1.93 3.01 -8.41
CA GLN A 252 -1.82 1.55 -8.55
C GLN A 252 -0.41 1.11 -8.98
N LEU A 253 0.25 1.85 -9.85
CA LEU A 253 1.63 1.60 -10.22
C LEU A 253 2.56 1.80 -9.03
N ALA A 254 2.44 2.93 -8.34
CA ALA A 254 3.28 3.28 -7.20
C ALA A 254 3.13 2.28 -6.03
N ILE A 255 1.90 1.85 -5.68
CA ILE A 255 1.71 0.86 -4.61
C ILE A 255 2.26 -0.52 -5.02
N THR A 256 2.16 -0.87 -6.30
CA THR A 256 2.76 -2.11 -6.82
C THR A 256 4.28 -2.08 -6.69
N GLU A 257 4.92 -0.95 -7.03
CA GLU A 257 6.36 -0.75 -6.86
C GLU A 257 6.77 -0.69 -5.38
N ALA A 258 5.94 -0.10 -4.51
CA ALA A 258 6.17 -0.07 -3.08
C ALA A 258 6.31 -1.48 -2.50
N PHE A 259 5.33 -2.34 -2.76
CA PHE A 259 5.36 -3.74 -2.32
C PHE A 259 6.32 -4.63 -3.12
N ARG A 260 6.78 -4.22 -4.28
CA ARG A 260 7.80 -4.92 -5.05
C ARG A 260 9.19 -4.73 -4.47
N HIS A 261 9.55 -3.51 -4.12
CA HIS A 261 10.88 -3.15 -3.64
C HIS A 261 11.03 -3.23 -2.13
N GLY A 262 10.03 -2.76 -1.36
CA GLY A 262 10.07 -2.74 0.10
C GLY A 262 9.49 -3.99 0.74
N GLN A 263 9.96 -4.31 1.94
CA GLN A 263 9.31 -5.29 2.79
C GLN A 263 7.93 -4.79 3.18
N ALA A 264 6.91 -5.67 3.17
CA ALA A 264 5.54 -5.26 3.47
C ALA A 264 5.41 -4.65 4.87
N SER A 265 6.13 -5.20 5.85
CA SER A 265 6.19 -4.70 7.23
C SER A 265 6.84 -3.31 7.37
N VAL A 266 7.70 -2.93 6.41
CA VAL A 266 8.37 -1.62 6.41
C VAL A 266 7.52 -0.57 5.71
N VAL A 267 6.86 -0.93 4.60
CA VAL A 267 6.10 0.04 3.79
C VAL A 267 4.69 0.27 4.28
N ALA A 268 4.03 -0.73 4.90
CA ALA A 268 2.65 -0.63 5.36
C ALA A 268 2.39 0.53 6.35
N PRO A 269 3.26 0.85 7.33
CA PRO A 269 3.03 1.99 8.23
C PRO A 269 2.89 3.34 7.50
N PHE A 270 3.43 3.47 6.29
CA PHE A 270 3.35 4.71 5.51
C PHE A 270 1.98 4.93 4.86
N GLU A 271 1.09 3.94 4.89
CA GLU A 271 -0.33 4.12 4.53
C GLU A 271 -1.02 5.14 5.44
N TYR A 272 -0.59 5.29 6.70
CA TYR A 272 -1.08 6.34 7.59
C TYR A 272 -0.81 7.76 7.07
N SER A 273 0.12 7.95 6.13
CA SER A 273 0.32 9.26 5.47
C SER A 273 -0.91 9.76 4.73
N ALA A 274 -1.92 8.90 4.47
CA ALA A 274 -3.21 9.28 3.92
C ALA A 274 -3.90 10.37 4.77
N LEU A 275 -3.71 10.36 6.09
CA LEU A 275 -4.22 11.40 6.97
C LEU A 275 -3.60 12.76 6.64
N ALA A 276 -2.28 12.82 6.46
CA ALA A 276 -1.59 14.08 6.13
C ALA A 276 -1.97 14.58 4.73
N TRP A 277 -2.04 13.68 3.75
CA TRP A 277 -2.49 14.01 2.40
C TRP A 277 -3.95 14.50 2.38
N GLY A 278 -4.85 13.79 3.09
CA GLY A 278 -6.26 14.17 3.18
C GLY A 278 -6.44 15.56 3.77
N LEU A 279 -5.75 15.88 4.87
CA LEU A 279 -5.78 17.21 5.47
C LEU A 279 -5.28 18.31 4.54
N GLY A 280 -4.16 18.03 3.84
CA GLY A 280 -3.60 18.96 2.87
C GLY A 280 -4.57 19.25 1.71
N LEU A 281 -5.24 18.21 1.21
CA LEU A 281 -6.22 18.32 0.13
C LEU A 281 -7.52 19.01 0.58
N ASP A 282 -8.02 18.69 1.79
CA ASP A 282 -9.21 19.35 2.35
C ASP A 282 -8.98 20.86 2.49
N TRP A 283 -7.80 21.25 2.98
CA TRP A 283 -7.44 22.66 3.05
C TRP A 283 -7.28 23.30 1.66
N LEU A 284 -6.61 22.62 0.73
CA LEU A 284 -6.31 23.16 -0.59
C LEU A 284 -7.57 23.31 -1.47
N ILE A 285 -8.46 22.30 -1.45
CA ILE A 285 -9.62 22.20 -2.36
C ILE A 285 -10.85 22.89 -1.73
N TRP A 286 -11.12 22.62 -0.47
CA TRP A 286 -12.34 23.09 0.21
C TRP A 286 -12.10 24.23 1.20
N GLN A 287 -10.83 24.66 1.38
CA GLN A 287 -10.42 25.73 2.31
C GLN A 287 -10.93 25.48 3.75
N THR A 288 -11.16 24.23 4.12
CA THR A 288 -11.57 23.82 5.46
C THR A 288 -10.35 23.70 6.36
N LEU A 289 -10.31 24.50 7.44
CA LEU A 289 -9.27 24.38 8.43
C LEU A 289 -9.59 23.23 9.38
N PRO A 290 -8.67 22.23 9.50
CA PRO A 290 -8.86 21.11 10.40
C PRO A 290 -8.94 21.58 11.86
N ALA A 291 -9.69 20.86 12.67
CA ALA A 291 -9.72 21.10 14.11
C ALA A 291 -8.34 20.79 14.75
N SER A 292 -8.07 21.40 15.92
CA SER A 292 -6.78 21.29 16.60
C SER A 292 -6.34 19.84 16.89
N HIS A 293 -7.29 18.97 17.23
CA HIS A 293 -7.02 17.54 17.45
C HIS A 293 -6.59 16.80 16.18
N THR A 294 -7.07 17.23 15.02
CA THR A 294 -6.70 16.64 13.73
C THR A 294 -5.23 16.98 13.39
N TRP A 295 -4.79 18.21 13.68
CA TRP A 295 -3.38 18.60 13.57
C TRP A 295 -2.47 17.80 14.51
N LEU A 296 -2.92 17.58 15.76
CA LEU A 296 -2.18 16.75 16.71
C LEU A 296 -2.03 15.31 16.21
N GLY A 297 -3.11 14.70 15.73
CA GLY A 297 -3.07 13.35 15.17
C GLY A 297 -2.17 13.25 13.95
N ALA A 298 -2.23 14.23 13.03
CA ALA A 298 -1.35 14.28 11.87
C ALA A 298 0.12 14.42 12.27
N ALA A 299 0.42 15.24 13.27
CA ALA A 299 1.79 15.38 13.79
C ALA A 299 2.34 14.06 14.35
N ILE A 300 1.52 13.29 15.07
CA ILE A 300 1.89 11.96 15.60
C ILE A 300 2.19 11.01 14.42
N VAL A 301 1.32 10.96 13.40
CA VAL A 301 1.51 10.11 12.21
C VAL A 301 2.80 10.48 11.48
N ILE A 302 3.02 11.76 11.22
CA ILE A 302 4.23 12.25 10.54
C ILE A 302 5.48 11.91 11.36
N ALA A 303 5.46 12.13 12.67
CA ALA A 303 6.59 11.81 13.55
C ALA A 303 6.90 10.31 13.55
N SER A 304 5.88 9.44 13.57
CA SER A 304 6.07 7.99 13.50
C SER A 304 6.70 7.56 12.17
N GLY A 305 6.27 8.15 11.06
CA GLY A 305 6.84 7.92 9.72
C GLY A 305 8.29 8.37 9.63
N ILE A 306 8.60 9.59 10.09
CA ILE A 306 9.97 10.14 10.13
C ILE A 306 10.89 9.27 11.01
N TYR A 307 10.40 8.82 12.17
CA TYR A 307 11.15 7.91 13.05
C TYR A 307 11.56 6.64 12.28
N LEU A 308 10.63 6.04 11.55
CA LEU A 308 10.88 4.81 10.81
C LEU A 308 11.86 5.03 9.63
N VAL A 309 11.68 6.12 8.86
CA VAL A 309 12.60 6.48 7.76
C VAL A 309 14.02 6.66 8.29
N ARG A 310 14.21 7.47 9.33
CA ARG A 310 15.52 7.72 9.92
C ARG A 310 16.19 6.45 10.42
N ARG A 311 15.40 5.52 10.94
CA ARG A 311 15.91 4.24 11.41
C ARG A 311 16.36 3.35 10.26
N GLU A 312 15.59 3.28 9.18
CA GLU A 312 15.98 2.53 7.98
C GLU A 312 17.23 3.14 7.32
N GLN A 313 17.34 4.48 7.26
CA GLN A 313 18.54 5.16 6.76
C GLN A 313 19.79 4.84 7.57
N ARG A 314 19.71 4.90 8.91
CA ARG A 314 20.85 4.55 9.78
C ARG A 314 21.32 3.11 9.61
N ILE A 315 20.41 2.18 9.34
CA ILE A 315 20.78 0.80 9.06
C ILE A 315 21.52 0.70 7.73
N THR A 316 21.07 1.45 6.72
CA THR A 316 21.74 1.51 5.41
C THR A 316 23.14 2.09 5.53
N GLU A 317 23.31 3.21 6.26
CA GLU A 317 24.58 3.88 6.48
C GLU A 317 25.56 3.02 7.30
N ALA A 318 25.10 2.39 8.38
CA ALA A 318 25.93 1.53 9.20
C ALA A 318 26.50 0.34 8.43
N HIS A 319 25.75 -0.23 7.49
CA HIS A 319 26.24 -1.28 6.62
C HIS A 319 27.24 -0.74 5.58
N ALA A 320 26.99 0.45 5.00
CA ALA A 320 27.89 1.08 4.05
C ALA A 320 29.27 1.43 4.68
N THR A 321 29.25 1.92 5.93
CA THR A 321 30.50 2.25 6.66
C THR A 321 31.31 1.01 7.05
N ALA A 322 30.64 -0.12 7.27
CA ALA A 322 31.32 -1.39 7.58
C ALA A 322 32.04 -1.99 6.35
N GLU A 323 31.71 -1.57 5.13
CA GLU A 323 32.33 -2.03 3.88
C GLU A 323 33.57 -1.20 3.46
N HIS A 324 33.78 -0.02 4.08
CA HIS A 324 34.94 0.86 3.82
C HIS A 324 35.61 1.23 5.15
N PRO A 325 36.37 0.28 5.76
CA PRO A 325 37.18 0.57 6.96
C PRO A 325 38.38 1.45 6.67
#